data_658f845c0ef58413fd9685531c059ee6
#
_entry.id   658f845c0ef58413fd9685531c059ee6
#
_cell.length_a   1.000
_cell.length_b   1.000
_cell.length_c   1.000
_cell.angle_alpha   90.00
_cell.angle_beta   90.00
_cell.angle_gamma   90.00
#
_symmetry.space_group_name_H-M   'P 1'
#
loop_
_entity.id
_entity.type
_entity.pdbx_description
1 polymer ?
#
loop_
_entity_poly.entity_id
_entity_poly.type
_entity_poly.pdbx_seq_one_letter_code
_entity_poly.pdbx_strand_id
1 'polypeptide(L)'
;EIDTRDWSSDVCSSDLQIQQAQTETADALTRIFQKGSLNFGSNKPLGMCLRSLEIGSTLSSEELLRIAGLLENTARVKNFGRSDKDEEQQDSLTEYFHCLEPLAPLSKEIRRCIIDVDEIADDASPALKKIRRSMVLTGEKIHNQLNSMVNGSARSYLQDAVITTRDGRYCIPVKAEYKSQVPGMVHDQSSTGSTFFIEPAAVVSLNNQLRELEIEEQKEIAVILANLSAEAGAHTLEIAENQRIMTQLDFIFAKASLAMDQNASRPLFNDEHIVRIRQGRHPLLDRKKVVPIDVELGKNFDLLVITGPNTGDRKSTRLNSSHECQS
;
A
#
# COMPACT_ATOMS: atom_id res chain seq x y z
N GLU A 1 10.65 2.92 25.80
CA GLU A 1 9.33 3.51 26.13
C GLU A 1 8.27 2.59 25.57
N ILE A 2 7.61 1.85 26.44
CA ILE A 2 6.43 1.06 26.07
C ILE A 2 5.32 2.09 25.92
N ASP A 3 4.88 2.28 24.68
CA ASP A 3 3.73 3.11 24.34
C ASP A 3 2.51 2.57 25.13
N THR A 4 2.09 3.31 26.15
CA THR A 4 0.87 3.03 26.90
C THR A 4 -0.34 3.43 26.04
N ARG A 5 -0.52 2.78 24.88
CA ARG A 5 -1.80 2.86 24.18
C ARG A 5 -2.86 2.34 25.10
N ASP A 6 -3.89 3.13 25.21
CA ASP A 6 -5.07 2.84 26.01
C ASP A 6 -5.66 1.47 25.60
N TRP A 7 -5.34 0.44 26.38
CA TRP A 7 -5.89 -0.92 26.20
C TRP A 7 -7.40 -0.96 26.42
N SER A 8 -7.98 0.13 26.94
CA SER A 8 -9.41 0.22 27.20
C SER A 8 -10.27 0.23 25.94
N SER A 9 -9.72 0.61 24.79
CA SER A 9 -10.46 0.62 23.51
C SER A 9 -10.65 -0.78 22.90
N ASP A 10 -9.84 -1.75 23.30
CA ASP A 10 -9.90 -3.13 22.79
C ASP A 10 -10.66 -4.08 23.73
N VAL A 11 -11.09 -3.61 24.87
CA VAL A 11 -11.85 -4.40 25.85
C VAL A 11 -13.34 -4.29 25.54
N CYS A 12 -13.97 -5.40 25.13
CA CYS A 12 -15.41 -5.49 25.02
C CYS A 12 -16.06 -5.15 26.37
N SER A 13 -16.82 -4.07 26.42
CA SER A 13 -17.40 -3.55 27.67
C SER A 13 -18.69 -4.25 28.08
N SER A 14 -19.23 -5.17 27.27
CA SER A 14 -20.44 -5.90 27.56
C SER A 14 -20.37 -7.37 27.13
N ASP A 15 -21.06 -8.24 27.84
CA ASP A 15 -21.15 -9.68 27.55
C ASP A 15 -21.69 -9.95 26.13
N LEU A 16 -22.58 -9.11 25.65
CA LEU A 16 -23.14 -9.21 24.31
C LEU A 16 -22.06 -8.98 23.22
N GLN A 17 -21.17 -8.00 23.42
CA GLN A 17 -20.06 -7.74 22.49
C GLN A 17 -19.06 -8.90 22.48
N ILE A 18 -18.78 -9.48 23.65
CA ILE A 18 -17.90 -10.65 23.78
C ILE A 18 -18.49 -11.85 23.02
N GLN A 19 -19.78 -12.13 23.23
CA GLN A 19 -20.49 -13.22 22.56
C GLN A 19 -20.55 -13.02 21.04
N GLN A 20 -20.81 -11.79 20.59
CA GLN A 20 -20.79 -11.43 19.18
C GLN A 20 -19.40 -11.67 18.57
N ALA A 21 -18.33 -11.14 19.17
CA ALA A 21 -16.97 -11.30 18.67
C ALA A 21 -16.53 -12.76 18.61
N GLN A 22 -16.99 -13.62 19.56
CA GLN A 22 -16.77 -15.05 19.50
C GLN A 22 -17.54 -15.73 18.38
N THR A 23 -18.79 -15.32 18.14
CA THR A 23 -19.61 -15.84 17.06
C THR A 23 -19.00 -15.48 15.72
N GLU A 24 -18.60 -14.23 15.50
CA GLU A 24 -17.89 -13.78 14.31
C GLU A 24 -16.61 -14.60 14.05
N THR A 25 -15.85 -14.88 15.11
CA THR A 25 -14.61 -15.70 15.00
C THR A 25 -14.93 -17.14 14.61
N ALA A 26 -16.00 -17.74 15.16
CA ALA A 26 -16.44 -19.10 14.84
C ALA A 26 -16.96 -19.20 13.40
N ASP A 27 -17.71 -18.21 12.94
CA ASP A 27 -18.25 -18.13 11.58
C ASP A 27 -17.09 -17.94 10.56
N ALA A 28 -16.12 -17.08 10.89
CA ALA A 28 -14.91 -16.94 10.07
C ALA A 28 -14.12 -18.23 9.96
N LEU A 29 -13.96 -18.96 11.06
CA LEU A 29 -13.31 -20.28 11.07
C LEU A 29 -14.07 -21.28 10.18
N THR A 30 -15.38 -21.30 10.25
CA THR A 30 -16.23 -22.12 9.38
C THR A 30 -16.02 -21.79 7.91
N ARG A 31 -15.99 -20.50 7.57
CA ARG A 31 -15.71 -20.05 6.20
C ARG A 31 -14.31 -20.43 5.72
N ILE A 32 -13.29 -20.36 6.61
CA ILE A 32 -11.92 -20.81 6.28
C ILE A 32 -11.91 -22.30 5.94
N PHE A 33 -12.63 -23.14 6.69
CA PHE A 33 -12.73 -24.58 6.39
C PHE A 33 -13.47 -24.87 5.08
N GLN A 34 -14.47 -24.09 4.73
CA GLN A 34 -15.28 -24.29 3.52
C GLN A 34 -14.62 -23.75 2.26
N LYS A 35 -14.02 -22.57 2.33
CA LYS A 35 -13.56 -21.80 1.16
C LYS A 35 -12.04 -21.54 1.14
N GLY A 36 -11.34 -21.93 2.19
CA GLY A 36 -9.90 -21.65 2.36
C GLY A 36 -9.63 -20.29 3.02
N SER A 37 -8.34 -19.97 3.18
CA SER A 37 -7.90 -18.72 3.79
C SER A 37 -8.19 -17.52 2.91
N LEU A 38 -8.62 -16.41 3.52
CA LEU A 38 -8.84 -15.12 2.86
C LEU A 38 -7.62 -14.23 3.05
N ASN A 39 -7.12 -13.67 1.96
CA ASN A 39 -6.04 -12.68 1.98
C ASN A 39 -6.61 -11.28 1.75
N PHE A 40 -6.44 -10.39 2.72
CA PHE A 40 -6.92 -9.01 2.65
C PHE A 40 -5.98 -8.07 1.89
N GLY A 41 -4.78 -8.52 1.53
CA GLY A 41 -3.78 -7.69 0.87
C GLY A 41 -3.18 -6.64 1.80
N SER A 42 -2.61 -5.59 1.23
CA SER A 42 -2.09 -4.47 2.02
C SER A 42 -3.23 -3.51 2.38
N ASN A 43 -3.62 -3.48 3.65
CA ASN A 43 -4.63 -2.55 4.18
C ASN A 43 -3.94 -1.38 4.90
N LYS A 44 -3.20 -0.54 4.14
CA LYS A 44 -2.57 0.65 4.72
C LYS A 44 -3.62 1.71 5.05
N PRO A 45 -3.49 2.44 6.17
CA PRO A 45 -4.43 3.50 6.53
C PRO A 45 -4.54 4.59 5.46
N LEU A 46 -5.77 4.95 5.09
CA LEU A 46 -6.07 6.00 4.10
C LEU A 46 -6.56 7.31 4.75
N GLY A 47 -6.54 7.43 6.07
CA GLY A 47 -7.12 8.58 6.78
C GLY A 47 -6.59 9.94 6.32
N MET A 48 -5.30 10.05 5.97
CA MET A 48 -4.74 11.28 5.41
C MET A 48 -5.26 11.54 3.99
N CYS A 49 -5.31 10.51 3.14
CA CYS A 49 -5.83 10.63 1.77
C CYS A 49 -7.30 11.07 1.78
N LEU A 50 -8.13 10.46 2.63
CA LEU A 50 -9.55 10.81 2.77
C LEU A 50 -9.75 12.26 3.21
N ARG A 51 -8.98 12.74 4.21
CA ARG A 51 -9.02 14.15 4.62
C ARG A 51 -8.61 15.10 3.50
N SER A 52 -7.60 14.73 2.71
CA SER A 52 -7.17 15.52 1.56
C SER A 52 -8.28 15.59 0.49
N LEU A 53 -8.99 14.49 0.25
CA LEU A 53 -10.13 14.46 -0.67
C LEU A 53 -11.31 15.30 -0.17
N GLU A 54 -11.62 15.25 1.12
CA GLU A 54 -12.71 16.05 1.74
C GLU A 54 -12.52 17.56 1.58
N ILE A 55 -11.28 18.03 1.61
CA ILE A 55 -10.94 19.45 1.39
C ILE A 55 -10.67 19.78 -0.08
N GLY A 56 -10.89 18.83 -1.00
CA GLY A 56 -10.71 19.03 -2.44
C GLY A 56 -9.26 19.08 -2.90
N SER A 57 -8.32 18.55 -2.13
CA SER A 57 -6.90 18.48 -2.51
C SER A 57 -6.64 17.35 -3.51
N THR A 58 -5.70 17.60 -4.43
CA THR A 58 -5.24 16.57 -5.36
C THR A 58 -4.30 15.58 -4.65
N LEU A 59 -4.57 14.29 -4.83
CA LEU A 59 -3.72 13.20 -4.35
C LEU A 59 -2.56 12.93 -5.32
N SER A 60 -1.48 12.39 -4.77
CA SER A 60 -0.35 11.87 -5.55
C SER A 60 -0.71 10.54 -6.23
N SER A 61 0.11 10.11 -7.21
CA SER A 61 -0.02 8.81 -7.87
C SER A 61 0.00 7.66 -6.85
N GLU A 62 0.90 7.72 -5.86
CA GLU A 62 1.01 6.70 -4.81
C GLU A 62 -0.28 6.59 -3.98
N GLU A 63 -0.86 7.72 -3.60
CA GLU A 63 -2.10 7.75 -2.80
C GLU A 63 -3.30 7.21 -3.59
N LEU A 64 -3.42 7.57 -4.86
CA LEU A 64 -4.46 7.04 -5.75
C LEU A 64 -4.29 5.53 -5.97
N LEU A 65 -3.06 5.04 -6.17
CA LEU A 65 -2.78 3.61 -6.28
C LEU A 65 -3.11 2.84 -5.00
N ARG A 66 -2.95 3.45 -3.82
CA ARG A 66 -3.40 2.85 -2.55
C ARG A 66 -4.92 2.70 -2.50
N ILE A 67 -5.66 3.71 -2.96
CA ILE A 67 -7.12 3.65 -3.06
C ILE A 67 -7.53 2.53 -4.02
N ALA A 68 -6.94 2.49 -5.23
CA ALA A 68 -7.21 1.43 -6.20
C ALA A 68 -6.93 0.03 -5.61
N GLY A 69 -5.81 -0.14 -4.89
CA GLY A 69 -5.47 -1.38 -4.20
C GLY A 69 -6.49 -1.80 -3.13
N LEU A 70 -6.99 -0.85 -2.33
CA LEU A 70 -8.09 -1.13 -1.39
C LEU A 70 -9.34 -1.61 -2.13
N LEU A 71 -9.76 -0.92 -3.19
CA LEU A 71 -10.99 -1.25 -3.93
C LEU A 71 -10.88 -2.62 -4.64
N GLU A 72 -9.72 -2.95 -5.19
CA GLU A 72 -9.44 -4.27 -5.77
C GLU A 72 -9.50 -5.39 -4.71
N ASN A 73 -8.92 -5.14 -3.54
CA ASN A 73 -9.00 -6.07 -2.40
C ASN A 73 -10.45 -6.20 -1.91
N THR A 74 -11.18 -5.10 -1.82
CA THR A 74 -12.61 -5.07 -1.47
C THR A 74 -13.44 -5.94 -2.42
N ALA A 75 -13.19 -5.85 -3.73
CA ALA A 75 -13.88 -6.69 -4.73
C ALA A 75 -13.61 -8.19 -4.48
N ARG A 76 -12.37 -8.56 -4.20
CA ARG A 76 -11.98 -9.94 -3.91
C ARG A 76 -12.62 -10.45 -2.63
N VAL A 77 -12.60 -9.65 -1.56
CA VAL A 77 -13.19 -9.99 -0.27
C VAL A 77 -14.71 -10.10 -0.39
N LYS A 78 -15.37 -9.16 -1.07
CA LYS A 78 -16.81 -9.24 -1.35
C LYS A 78 -17.19 -10.53 -2.10
N ASN A 79 -16.40 -10.91 -3.10
CA ASN A 79 -16.63 -12.15 -3.85
C ASN A 79 -16.44 -13.41 -2.97
N PHE A 80 -15.48 -13.42 -2.05
CA PHE A 80 -15.34 -14.49 -1.08
C PHE A 80 -16.57 -14.62 -0.18
N GLY A 81 -17.21 -13.50 0.16
CA GLY A 81 -18.46 -13.45 0.96
C GLY A 81 -19.65 -14.11 0.28
N ARG A 82 -19.68 -14.17 -1.08
CA ARG A 82 -20.80 -14.75 -1.82
C ARG A 82 -20.88 -16.26 -1.61
N SER A 83 -22.11 -16.75 -1.47
CA SER A 83 -22.38 -18.21 -1.45
C SER A 83 -22.48 -18.75 -2.88
N ASP A 84 -21.87 -19.92 -3.14
CA ASP A 84 -22.00 -20.63 -4.41
C ASP A 84 -23.29 -21.46 -4.51
N LYS A 85 -24.11 -21.49 -3.44
CA LYS A 85 -25.37 -22.23 -3.37
C LYS A 85 -26.52 -21.26 -3.12
N ASP A 86 -27.65 -21.54 -3.74
CA ASP A 86 -28.90 -20.75 -3.66
C ASP A 86 -29.48 -20.60 -2.25
N GLU A 87 -28.98 -21.33 -1.26
CA GLU A 87 -29.28 -21.12 0.15
C GLU A 87 -28.19 -20.23 0.76
N GLU A 88 -28.46 -18.93 0.85
CA GLU A 88 -27.66 -17.98 1.64
C GLU A 88 -27.64 -18.43 3.10
N GLN A 89 -26.58 -19.13 3.47
CA GLN A 89 -26.28 -19.40 4.87
C GLN A 89 -25.91 -18.06 5.51
N GLN A 90 -26.90 -17.35 6.04
CA GLN A 90 -26.69 -16.09 6.75
C GLN A 90 -25.97 -16.40 8.07
N ASP A 91 -24.77 -15.86 8.20
CA ASP A 91 -23.97 -15.88 9.42
C ASP A 91 -23.71 -14.45 9.91
N SER A 92 -23.02 -14.31 11.04
CA SER A 92 -22.70 -13.00 11.64
C SER A 92 -21.82 -12.11 10.76
N LEU A 93 -21.17 -12.66 9.73
CA LEU A 93 -20.27 -11.93 8.84
C LEU A 93 -20.94 -11.50 7.54
N THR A 94 -22.11 -12.01 7.24
CA THR A 94 -22.80 -11.78 5.95
C THR A 94 -23.00 -10.31 5.66
N GLU A 95 -23.41 -9.52 6.67
CA GLU A 95 -23.63 -8.09 6.53
C GLU A 95 -22.34 -7.32 6.20
N TYR A 96 -21.21 -7.67 6.81
CA TYR A 96 -19.91 -7.06 6.47
C TYR A 96 -19.59 -7.21 4.99
N PHE A 97 -19.76 -8.41 4.41
CA PHE A 97 -19.48 -8.64 3.00
C PHE A 97 -20.48 -7.91 2.08
N HIS A 98 -21.74 -7.77 2.48
CA HIS A 98 -22.75 -7.05 1.71
C HIS A 98 -22.48 -5.54 1.66
N CYS A 99 -22.04 -4.95 2.77
CA CYS A 99 -21.75 -3.52 2.87
C CYS A 99 -20.47 -3.09 2.12
N LEU A 100 -19.64 -4.02 1.64
CA LEU A 100 -18.46 -3.67 0.85
C LEU A 100 -18.87 -3.11 -0.52
N GLU A 101 -18.31 -1.96 -0.90
CA GLU A 101 -18.54 -1.29 -2.19
C GLU A 101 -17.25 -1.26 -3.04
N PRO A 102 -17.05 -2.18 -3.98
CA PRO A 102 -15.80 -2.31 -4.73
C PRO A 102 -15.42 -1.12 -5.61
N LEU A 103 -16.38 -0.27 -6.00
CA LEU A 103 -16.18 0.88 -6.89
C LEU A 103 -15.27 0.53 -8.10
N ALA A 104 -15.58 -0.59 -8.76
CA ALA A 104 -14.75 -1.14 -9.83
C ALA A 104 -14.47 -0.16 -11.00
N PRO A 105 -15.36 0.76 -11.40
CA PRO A 105 -15.04 1.77 -12.39
C PRO A 105 -13.89 2.67 -11.95
N LEU A 106 -13.91 3.18 -10.71
CA LEU A 106 -12.88 4.05 -10.16
C LEU A 106 -11.51 3.35 -10.08
N SER A 107 -11.47 2.11 -9.54
CA SER A 107 -10.20 1.38 -9.43
C SER A 107 -9.59 1.09 -10.81
N LYS A 108 -10.41 0.74 -11.79
CA LYS A 108 -9.96 0.51 -13.17
C LYS A 108 -9.45 1.79 -13.82
N GLU A 109 -10.13 2.92 -13.62
CA GLU A 109 -9.72 4.19 -14.20
C GLU A 109 -8.40 4.69 -13.60
N ILE A 110 -8.22 4.57 -12.27
CA ILE A 110 -6.93 4.86 -11.64
C ILE A 110 -5.81 3.99 -12.25
N ARG A 111 -6.02 2.67 -12.37
CA ARG A 111 -5.03 1.75 -12.94
C ARG A 111 -4.77 1.96 -14.42
N ARG A 112 -5.77 2.42 -15.17
CA ARG A 112 -5.61 2.79 -16.57
C ARG A 112 -4.71 4.01 -16.73
N CYS A 113 -4.87 5.00 -15.86
CA CYS A 113 -4.12 6.24 -15.93
C CYS A 113 -2.73 6.16 -15.27
N ILE A 114 -2.60 5.40 -14.20
CA ILE A 114 -1.38 5.33 -13.37
C ILE A 114 -0.81 3.90 -13.42
N ILE A 115 0.33 3.75 -14.11
CA ILE A 115 1.04 2.45 -14.23
C ILE A 115 1.83 2.18 -12.96
N ASP A 116 2.60 3.15 -12.49
CA ASP A 116 3.40 3.09 -11.27
C ASP A 116 3.46 4.48 -10.60
N VAL A 117 4.08 4.58 -9.43
CA VAL A 117 4.18 5.81 -8.63
C VAL A 117 4.70 6.98 -9.45
N ASP A 118 5.71 6.74 -10.28
CA ASP A 118 6.37 7.75 -11.11
C ASP A 118 5.97 7.67 -12.59
N GLU A 119 4.99 6.83 -12.94
CA GLU A 119 4.65 6.56 -14.33
C GLU A 119 3.15 6.69 -14.61
N ILE A 120 2.80 7.74 -15.36
CA ILE A 120 1.46 7.97 -15.90
C ILE A 120 1.39 7.39 -17.32
N ALA A 121 0.33 6.65 -17.64
CA ALA A 121 0.12 6.04 -18.94
C ALA A 121 0.05 7.09 -20.05
N ASP A 122 0.61 6.79 -21.22
CA ASP A 122 0.56 7.70 -22.39
C ASP A 122 -0.85 8.01 -22.84
N ASP A 123 -1.76 7.05 -22.67
CA ASP A 123 -3.18 7.16 -23.04
C ASP A 123 -4.08 7.55 -21.85
N ALA A 124 -3.48 8.00 -20.73
CA ALA A 124 -4.25 8.55 -19.62
C ALA A 124 -5.14 9.72 -20.05
N SER A 125 -4.64 10.55 -20.98
CA SER A 125 -5.47 11.52 -21.70
C SER A 125 -5.03 11.67 -23.17
N PRO A 126 -5.95 12.09 -24.07
CA PRO A 126 -5.58 12.40 -25.44
C PRO A 126 -4.56 13.54 -25.56
N ALA A 127 -4.60 14.50 -24.62
CA ALA A 127 -3.68 15.63 -24.55
C ALA A 127 -2.27 15.14 -24.21
N LEU A 128 -2.10 14.33 -23.16
CA LEU A 128 -0.81 13.77 -22.75
C LEU A 128 -0.17 12.96 -23.89
N LYS A 129 -0.95 12.12 -24.55
CA LYS A 129 -0.49 11.33 -25.69
C LYS A 129 0.05 12.20 -26.84
N LYS A 130 -0.65 13.31 -27.13
CA LYS A 130 -0.24 14.27 -28.15
C LYS A 130 1.06 14.98 -27.73
N ILE A 131 1.15 15.43 -26.49
CA ILE A 131 2.32 16.12 -25.95
C ILE A 131 3.55 15.21 -26.04
N ARG A 132 3.48 13.99 -25.50
CA ARG A 132 4.58 13.01 -25.52
C ARG A 132 5.02 12.66 -26.94
N ARG A 133 4.07 12.47 -27.85
CA ARG A 133 4.39 12.29 -29.27
C ARG A 133 5.13 13.48 -29.85
N SER A 134 4.72 14.71 -29.50
CA SER A 134 5.41 15.92 -29.95
C SER A 134 6.81 16.04 -29.38
N MET A 135 7.02 15.63 -28.11
CA MET A 135 8.33 15.60 -27.46
C MET A 135 9.29 14.65 -28.21
N VAL A 136 8.84 13.43 -28.52
CA VAL A 136 9.62 12.45 -29.29
C VAL A 136 10.02 13.03 -30.65
N LEU A 137 9.06 13.55 -31.42
CA LEU A 137 9.33 14.13 -32.73
C LEU A 137 10.27 15.35 -32.68
N THR A 138 10.17 16.17 -31.63
CA THR A 138 11.07 17.32 -31.44
C THR A 138 12.47 16.86 -31.06
N GLY A 139 12.58 15.85 -30.18
CA GLY A 139 13.85 15.21 -29.84
C GLY A 139 14.55 14.60 -31.06
N GLU A 140 13.81 13.89 -31.92
CA GLU A 140 14.35 13.34 -33.18
C GLU A 140 14.87 14.44 -34.12
N LYS A 141 14.15 15.56 -34.25
CA LYS A 141 14.61 16.70 -35.07
C LYS A 141 15.92 17.29 -34.51
N ILE A 142 16.02 17.47 -33.19
CA ILE A 142 17.24 17.94 -32.54
C ILE A 142 18.39 17.00 -32.82
N HIS A 143 18.19 15.69 -32.60
CA HIS A 143 19.21 14.68 -32.85
C HIS A 143 19.67 14.66 -34.32
N ASN A 144 18.74 14.71 -35.26
CA ASN A 144 19.08 14.73 -36.68
C ASN A 144 19.90 15.96 -37.07
N GLN A 145 19.53 17.13 -36.55
CA GLN A 145 20.24 18.38 -36.83
C GLN A 145 21.64 18.40 -36.21
N LEU A 146 21.77 17.95 -34.94
CA LEU A 146 23.06 17.85 -34.28
C LEU A 146 23.95 16.77 -34.91
N ASN A 147 23.40 15.61 -35.29
CA ASN A 147 24.15 14.58 -35.99
C ASN A 147 24.74 15.08 -37.34
N SER A 148 23.97 15.89 -38.07
CA SER A 148 24.46 16.53 -39.29
C SER A 148 25.62 17.47 -39.03
N MET A 149 25.62 18.20 -37.92
CA MET A 149 26.71 19.07 -37.49
C MET A 149 27.93 18.28 -37.01
N VAL A 150 27.73 17.30 -36.13
CA VAL A 150 28.78 16.46 -35.53
C VAL A 150 29.52 15.62 -36.56
N ASN A 151 28.85 15.15 -37.59
CA ASN A 151 29.45 14.34 -38.65
C ASN A 151 29.88 15.18 -39.88
N GLY A 152 29.51 16.46 -39.90
CA GLY A 152 29.76 17.38 -41.02
C GLY A 152 30.75 18.49 -40.70
N SER A 153 30.32 19.75 -40.90
CA SER A 153 31.19 20.95 -40.88
C SER A 153 31.78 21.25 -39.49
N ALA A 154 31.13 20.86 -38.41
CA ALA A 154 31.61 21.14 -37.04
C ALA A 154 32.61 20.08 -36.52
N ARG A 155 32.79 18.93 -37.22
CA ARG A 155 33.59 17.79 -36.74
C ARG A 155 34.97 18.15 -36.23
N SER A 156 35.69 19.01 -36.94
CA SER A 156 37.05 19.41 -36.59
C SER A 156 37.11 20.29 -35.33
N TYR A 157 36.03 20.94 -34.99
CA TYR A 157 35.89 21.84 -33.84
C TYR A 157 35.52 21.12 -32.56
N LEU A 158 35.00 19.88 -32.65
CA LEU A 158 34.54 19.13 -31.51
C LEU A 158 35.68 18.42 -30.79
N GLN A 159 35.59 18.35 -29.45
CA GLN A 159 36.45 17.51 -28.63
C GLN A 159 36.14 16.04 -28.89
N ASP A 160 34.86 15.69 -28.87
CA ASP A 160 34.31 14.37 -29.19
C ASP A 160 33.10 14.50 -30.11
N ALA A 161 32.94 13.54 -31.02
CA ALA A 161 31.80 13.53 -31.95
C ALA A 161 30.53 12.94 -31.30
N VAL A 162 30.08 13.53 -30.21
CA VAL A 162 28.90 13.09 -29.40
C VAL A 162 27.93 14.21 -29.16
N ILE A 163 26.65 13.84 -29.02
CA ILE A 163 25.61 14.75 -28.53
C ILE A 163 25.50 14.54 -27.03
N THR A 164 25.47 15.61 -26.26
CA THR A 164 25.36 15.58 -24.81
C THR A 164 24.18 16.43 -24.34
N THR A 165 23.74 16.22 -23.09
CA THR A 165 22.72 17.07 -22.47
C THR A 165 23.35 17.84 -21.31
N ARG A 166 23.09 19.15 -21.23
CA ARG A 166 23.45 20.03 -20.11
C ARG A 166 22.25 20.87 -19.76
N ASP A 167 21.90 20.92 -18.48
CA ASP A 167 20.74 21.65 -17.97
C ASP A 167 19.43 21.36 -18.74
N GLY A 168 19.24 20.08 -19.15
CA GLY A 168 18.08 19.65 -19.93
C GLY A 168 18.10 20.08 -21.40
N ARG A 169 19.24 20.61 -21.93
CA ARG A 169 19.39 21.04 -23.30
C ARG A 169 20.42 20.21 -24.06
N TYR A 170 20.11 19.90 -25.30
CA TYR A 170 21.02 19.17 -26.17
C TYR A 170 22.15 20.09 -26.65
N CYS A 171 23.39 19.68 -26.39
CA CYS A 171 24.61 20.40 -26.66
C CYS A 171 25.63 19.53 -27.37
N ILE A 172 26.65 20.18 -27.95
CA ILE A 172 27.85 19.51 -28.51
C ILE A 172 29.09 20.02 -27.79
N PRO A 173 30.12 19.12 -27.54
CA PRO A 173 31.35 19.49 -26.87
C PRO A 173 32.34 20.10 -27.85
N VAL A 174 32.57 21.41 -27.78
CA VAL A 174 33.45 22.19 -28.64
C VAL A 174 34.78 22.49 -27.93
N LYS A 175 35.90 22.30 -28.59
CA LYS A 175 37.22 22.68 -28.07
C LYS A 175 37.28 24.20 -27.81
N ALA A 176 37.96 24.61 -26.75
CA ALA A 176 38.01 26.01 -26.34
C ALA A 176 38.53 26.96 -27.45
N GLU A 177 39.50 26.51 -28.25
CA GLU A 177 40.05 27.27 -29.37
C GLU A 177 39.08 27.54 -30.53
N TYR A 178 38.03 26.69 -30.66
CA TYR A 178 37.03 26.82 -31.71
C TYR A 178 35.67 27.35 -31.21
N LYS A 179 35.58 27.84 -29.98
CA LYS A 179 34.35 28.37 -29.40
C LYS A 179 33.62 29.38 -30.31
N SER A 180 34.43 30.30 -30.98
CA SER A 180 33.86 31.31 -31.86
C SER A 180 33.38 30.79 -33.22
N GLN A 181 33.78 29.58 -33.62
CA GLN A 181 33.42 28.97 -34.88
C GLN A 181 32.07 28.24 -34.83
N VAL A 182 31.57 27.97 -33.65
CA VAL A 182 30.25 27.33 -33.46
C VAL A 182 29.31 28.35 -32.80
N PRO A 183 28.48 29.05 -33.59
CA PRO A 183 27.53 30.02 -33.03
C PRO A 183 26.46 29.30 -32.20
N GLY A 184 26.28 29.74 -30.95
CA GLY A 184 25.33 29.13 -30.00
C GLY A 184 25.51 29.66 -28.59
N MET A 185 24.80 29.03 -27.67
CA MET A 185 24.81 29.35 -26.24
C MET A 185 25.72 28.34 -25.50
N VAL A 186 26.61 28.85 -24.62
CA VAL A 186 27.43 28.01 -23.75
C VAL A 186 26.62 27.71 -22.50
N HIS A 187 26.39 26.43 -22.21
CA HIS A 187 25.68 25.99 -21.01
C HIS A 187 26.65 25.48 -19.93
N ASP A 188 27.80 24.93 -20.34
CA ASP A 188 28.75 24.36 -19.38
C ASP A 188 30.17 24.38 -19.94
N GLN A 189 31.16 24.18 -19.07
CA GLN A 189 32.59 24.07 -19.41
C GLN A 189 33.22 22.92 -18.65
N SER A 190 34.12 22.18 -19.30
CA SER A 190 34.88 21.13 -18.61
C SER A 190 35.70 21.71 -17.46
N SER A 191 35.99 20.89 -16.44
CA SER A 191 36.80 21.28 -15.27
C SER A 191 38.21 21.79 -15.63
N THR A 192 38.77 21.35 -16.75
CA THR A 192 40.05 21.79 -17.29
C THR A 192 39.96 23.05 -18.16
N GLY A 193 38.77 23.53 -18.43
CA GLY A 193 38.54 24.68 -19.32
C GLY A 193 38.76 24.41 -20.81
N SER A 194 39.11 23.18 -21.18
CA SER A 194 39.50 22.81 -22.56
C SER A 194 38.29 22.56 -23.49
N THR A 195 37.09 22.37 -22.95
CA THR A 195 35.86 22.05 -23.70
C THR A 195 34.71 22.90 -23.23
N PHE A 196 33.97 23.48 -24.18
CA PHE A 196 32.72 24.15 -23.94
C PHE A 196 31.54 23.30 -24.44
N PHE A 197 30.49 23.16 -23.64
CA PHE A 197 29.25 22.51 -24.06
C PHE A 197 28.35 23.60 -24.64
N ILE A 198 28.26 23.60 -25.97
CA ILE A 198 27.54 24.64 -26.70
C ILE A 198 26.22 24.06 -27.23
N GLU A 199 25.11 24.76 -26.98
CA GLU A 199 23.85 24.61 -27.68
C GLU A 199 23.93 25.39 -28.99
N PRO A 200 24.05 24.72 -30.18
CA PRO A 200 24.15 25.44 -31.43
C PRO A 200 22.90 26.28 -31.73
N ALA A 201 23.09 27.46 -32.29
CA ALA A 201 21.99 28.37 -32.66
C ALA A 201 20.89 27.67 -33.49
N ALA A 202 21.29 26.71 -34.31
CA ALA A 202 20.38 25.93 -35.13
C ALA A 202 19.33 25.10 -34.36
N VAL A 203 19.62 24.68 -33.12
CA VAL A 203 18.70 23.85 -32.30
C VAL A 203 18.10 24.58 -31.12
N VAL A 204 18.42 25.86 -30.87
CA VAL A 204 17.90 26.64 -29.74
C VAL A 204 16.36 26.66 -29.73
N SER A 205 15.73 26.91 -30.88
CA SER A 205 14.28 26.93 -30.96
C SER A 205 13.65 25.56 -30.68
N LEU A 206 14.26 24.47 -31.11
CA LEU A 206 13.80 23.10 -30.85
C LEU A 206 13.97 22.70 -29.39
N ASN A 207 15.11 23.06 -28.77
CA ASN A 207 15.32 22.86 -27.34
C ASN A 207 14.30 23.67 -26.49
N ASN A 208 13.98 24.91 -26.90
CA ASN A 208 12.94 25.69 -26.25
C ASN A 208 11.56 25.03 -26.39
N GLN A 209 11.22 24.56 -27.59
CA GLN A 209 9.98 23.82 -27.83
C GLN A 209 9.89 22.55 -27.01
N LEU A 210 10.98 21.79 -26.89
CA LEU A 210 11.03 20.59 -26.05
C LEU A 210 10.76 20.95 -24.59
N ARG A 211 11.38 22.03 -24.09
CA ARG A 211 11.17 22.50 -22.72
C ARG A 211 9.73 22.96 -22.46
N GLU A 212 9.12 23.62 -23.41
CA GLU A 212 7.69 23.99 -23.34
C GLU A 212 6.80 22.75 -23.26
N LEU A 213 7.07 21.73 -24.09
CA LEU A 213 6.34 20.47 -24.05
C LEU A 213 6.51 19.72 -22.72
N GLU A 214 7.70 19.73 -22.12
CA GLU A 214 7.92 19.14 -20.77
C GLU A 214 7.07 19.85 -19.70
N ILE A 215 6.96 21.18 -19.79
CA ILE A 215 6.10 21.95 -18.87
C ILE A 215 4.61 21.65 -19.11
N GLU A 216 4.21 21.51 -20.37
CA GLU A 216 2.84 21.12 -20.72
C GLU A 216 2.52 19.70 -20.25
N GLU A 217 3.47 18.77 -20.35
CA GLU A 217 3.33 17.40 -19.82
C GLU A 217 3.06 17.42 -18.32
N GLN A 218 3.86 18.15 -17.54
CA GLN A 218 3.67 18.24 -16.09
C GLN A 218 2.32 18.86 -15.72
N LYS A 219 1.88 19.86 -16.46
CA LYS A 219 0.55 20.46 -16.25
C LYS A 219 -0.57 19.48 -16.55
N GLU A 220 -0.45 18.73 -17.64
CA GLU A 220 -1.47 17.74 -18.01
C GLU A 220 -1.51 16.58 -17.00
N ILE A 221 -0.36 16.11 -16.52
CA ILE A 221 -0.30 15.12 -15.44
C ILE A 221 -1.03 15.64 -14.19
N ALA A 222 -0.80 16.90 -13.80
CA ALA A 222 -1.50 17.49 -12.66
C ALA A 222 -3.04 17.52 -12.88
N VAL A 223 -3.50 17.79 -14.10
CA VAL A 223 -4.93 17.74 -14.46
C VAL A 223 -5.49 16.34 -14.35
N ILE A 224 -4.76 15.32 -14.82
CA ILE A 224 -5.16 13.92 -14.73
C ILE A 224 -5.30 13.50 -13.26
N LEU A 225 -4.31 13.80 -12.42
CA LEU A 225 -4.34 13.48 -10.99
C LEU A 225 -5.48 14.23 -10.27
N ALA A 226 -5.74 15.49 -10.63
CA ALA A 226 -6.84 16.26 -10.07
C ALA A 226 -8.22 15.66 -10.43
N ASN A 227 -8.40 15.21 -11.67
CA ASN A 227 -9.64 14.56 -12.12
C ASN A 227 -9.88 13.24 -11.39
N LEU A 228 -8.85 12.38 -11.27
CA LEU A 228 -8.93 11.13 -10.52
C LEU A 228 -9.20 11.36 -9.04
N SER A 229 -8.59 12.41 -8.46
CA SER A 229 -8.82 12.80 -7.07
C SER A 229 -10.25 13.30 -6.87
N ALA A 230 -10.79 14.08 -7.80
CA ALA A 230 -12.18 14.54 -7.74
C ALA A 230 -13.18 13.37 -7.84
N GLU A 231 -12.92 12.39 -8.71
CA GLU A 231 -13.72 11.18 -8.82
C GLU A 231 -13.64 10.34 -7.52
N ALA A 232 -12.45 10.14 -6.97
CA ALA A 232 -12.28 9.47 -5.67
C ALA A 232 -12.95 10.27 -4.54
N GLY A 233 -12.90 11.60 -4.59
CA GLY A 233 -13.53 12.50 -3.64
C GLY A 233 -15.05 12.39 -3.59
N ALA A 234 -15.70 12.05 -4.72
CA ALA A 234 -17.14 11.78 -4.76
C ALA A 234 -17.53 10.51 -4.00
N HIS A 235 -16.58 9.62 -3.66
CA HIS A 235 -16.79 8.32 -3.02
C HIS A 235 -16.04 8.17 -1.67
N THR A 236 -15.72 9.28 -1.00
CA THR A 236 -14.98 9.26 0.27
C THR A 236 -15.62 8.43 1.35
N LEU A 237 -16.96 8.47 1.45
CA LEU A 237 -17.72 7.72 2.48
C LEU A 237 -17.63 6.22 2.22
N GLU A 238 -17.83 5.78 0.99
CA GLU A 238 -17.74 4.37 0.59
C GLU A 238 -16.32 3.83 0.75
N ILE A 239 -15.30 4.62 0.40
CA ILE A 239 -13.88 4.25 0.57
C ILE A 239 -13.54 4.13 2.06
N ALA A 240 -13.99 5.06 2.90
CA ALA A 240 -13.81 5.03 4.35
C ALA A 240 -14.46 3.79 4.97
N GLU A 241 -15.70 3.51 4.59
CA GLU A 241 -16.45 2.36 5.10
C GLU A 241 -15.84 1.03 4.63
N ASN A 242 -15.41 0.95 3.37
CA ASN A 242 -14.62 -0.19 2.88
C ASN A 242 -13.38 -0.44 3.74
N GLN A 243 -12.61 0.60 4.05
CA GLN A 243 -11.41 0.44 4.88
C GLN A 243 -11.76 -0.04 6.29
N ARG A 244 -12.81 0.52 6.89
CA ARG A 244 -13.29 0.12 8.22
C ARG A 244 -13.68 -1.37 8.23
N ILE A 245 -14.52 -1.78 7.29
CA ILE A 245 -15.00 -3.17 7.18
C ILE A 245 -13.85 -4.12 6.87
N MET A 246 -12.95 -3.78 5.95
CA MET A 246 -11.78 -4.59 5.61
C MET A 246 -10.87 -4.80 6.82
N THR A 247 -10.65 -3.76 7.63
CA THR A 247 -9.87 -3.86 8.86
C THR A 247 -10.54 -4.76 9.88
N GLN A 248 -11.85 -4.64 10.04
CA GLN A 248 -12.62 -5.48 10.96
C GLN A 248 -12.61 -6.95 10.54
N LEU A 249 -12.87 -7.24 9.28
CA LEU A 249 -12.83 -8.59 8.74
C LEU A 249 -11.42 -9.20 8.84
N ASP A 250 -10.37 -8.44 8.51
CA ASP A 250 -8.98 -8.91 8.63
C ASP A 250 -8.68 -9.35 10.07
N PHE A 251 -9.08 -8.55 11.06
CA PHE A 251 -8.91 -8.89 12.48
C PHE A 251 -9.72 -10.13 12.89
N ILE A 252 -10.96 -10.26 12.42
CA ILE A 252 -11.80 -11.44 12.70
C ILE A 252 -11.17 -12.70 12.10
N PHE A 253 -10.74 -12.66 10.85
CA PHE A 253 -10.11 -13.79 10.16
C PHE A 253 -8.73 -14.12 10.73
N ALA A 254 -7.98 -13.15 11.21
CA ALA A 254 -6.72 -13.37 11.93
C ALA A 254 -6.96 -14.16 13.23
N LYS A 255 -7.99 -13.80 14.02
CA LYS A 255 -8.39 -14.56 15.21
C LYS A 255 -8.82 -16.00 14.85
N ALA A 256 -9.59 -16.16 13.79
CA ALA A 256 -10.02 -17.49 13.33
C ALA A 256 -8.84 -18.35 12.87
N SER A 257 -7.89 -17.77 12.13
CA SER A 257 -6.66 -18.46 11.72
C SER A 257 -5.81 -18.86 12.92
N LEU A 258 -5.68 -17.98 13.91
CA LEU A 258 -4.98 -18.29 15.16
C LEU A 258 -5.67 -19.41 15.95
N ALA A 259 -7.01 -19.39 16.02
CA ALA A 259 -7.79 -20.45 16.66
C ALA A 259 -7.59 -21.81 15.97
N MET A 260 -7.60 -21.82 14.64
CA MET A 260 -7.30 -23.02 13.84
C MET A 260 -5.89 -23.52 14.12
N ASP A 261 -4.93 -22.63 14.11
CA ASP A 261 -3.54 -22.95 14.40
C ASP A 261 -3.33 -23.52 15.78
N GLN A 262 -4.02 -23.05 16.79
CA GLN A 262 -3.90 -23.49 18.16
C GLN A 262 -4.82 -24.68 18.50
N ASN A 263 -5.68 -25.12 17.58
CA ASN A 263 -6.79 -26.06 17.87
C ASN A 263 -7.62 -25.54 19.07
N ALA A 264 -7.87 -24.25 19.09
CA ALA A 264 -8.58 -23.60 20.19
C ALA A 264 -10.09 -23.90 20.09
N SER A 265 -10.73 -24.01 21.24
CA SER A 265 -12.18 -24.12 21.38
C SER A 265 -12.79 -22.81 21.86
N ARG A 266 -14.06 -22.55 21.49
CA ARG A 266 -14.79 -21.38 21.96
C ARG A 266 -14.92 -21.42 23.49
N PRO A 267 -14.45 -20.39 24.24
CA PRO A 267 -14.64 -20.32 25.68
C PRO A 267 -16.12 -20.08 26.03
N LEU A 268 -16.57 -20.66 27.12
CA LEU A 268 -17.89 -20.41 27.71
C LEU A 268 -17.71 -19.48 28.89
N PHE A 269 -18.36 -18.33 28.86
CA PHE A 269 -18.34 -17.37 29.96
C PHE A 269 -19.43 -17.71 30.98
N ASN A 270 -19.18 -17.40 32.25
CA ASN A 270 -20.11 -17.58 33.34
C ASN A 270 -19.99 -16.45 34.38
N ASP A 271 -21.03 -16.23 35.15
CA ASP A 271 -21.10 -15.25 36.25
C ASP A 271 -20.82 -15.90 37.62
N GLU A 272 -20.48 -17.19 37.65
CA GLU A 272 -20.26 -17.99 38.84
C GLU A 272 -18.80 -17.90 39.37
N HIS A 273 -17.96 -17.07 38.73
CA HIS A 273 -16.53 -16.93 39.00
C HIS A 273 -15.75 -18.26 38.89
N ILE A 274 -16.23 -19.17 38.04
CA ILE A 274 -15.59 -20.48 37.81
C ILE A 274 -14.64 -20.37 36.64
N VAL A 275 -13.38 -20.72 36.85
CA VAL A 275 -12.36 -20.93 35.81
C VAL A 275 -12.15 -22.42 35.65
N ARG A 276 -12.40 -22.95 34.42
CA ARG A 276 -12.18 -24.34 34.08
C ARG A 276 -11.48 -24.48 32.75
N ILE A 277 -10.22 -24.85 32.80
CA ILE A 277 -9.40 -25.10 31.61
C ILE A 277 -9.14 -26.59 31.52
N ARG A 278 -9.51 -27.20 30.38
CA ARG A 278 -9.25 -28.61 30.10
C ARG A 278 -8.17 -28.72 29.04
N GLN A 279 -7.15 -29.52 29.31
CA GLN A 279 -6.02 -29.76 28.39
C GLN A 279 -5.40 -28.47 27.85
N GLY A 280 -5.29 -27.45 28.72
CA GLY A 280 -4.72 -26.17 28.36
C GLY A 280 -3.27 -26.30 27.93
N ARG A 281 -2.92 -25.70 26.78
CA ARG A 281 -1.55 -25.65 26.24
C ARG A 281 -1.16 -24.21 26.05
N HIS A 282 0.05 -23.88 26.51
CA HIS A 282 0.54 -22.53 26.30
C HIS A 282 0.87 -22.28 24.82
N PRO A 283 0.32 -21.23 24.18
CA PRO A 283 0.42 -21.02 22.72
C PRO A 283 1.85 -20.77 22.22
N LEU A 284 2.75 -20.25 23.07
CA LEU A 284 4.14 -19.95 22.70
C LEU A 284 5.09 -21.15 22.92
N LEU A 285 4.61 -22.27 23.46
CA LEU A 285 5.43 -23.47 23.61
C LEU A 285 5.30 -24.37 22.40
N ASP A 286 6.38 -25.14 22.11
CA ASP A 286 6.36 -26.14 21.03
C ASP A 286 5.22 -27.15 21.26
N ARG A 287 4.29 -27.22 20.31
CA ARG A 287 3.10 -28.07 20.37
C ARG A 287 3.41 -29.55 20.60
N LYS A 288 4.56 -30.02 20.13
CA LYS A 288 4.98 -31.43 20.28
C LYS A 288 5.55 -31.72 21.68
N LYS A 289 5.98 -30.67 22.40
CA LYS A 289 6.65 -30.78 23.70
C LYS A 289 5.79 -30.27 24.85
N VAL A 290 4.81 -29.42 24.58
CA VAL A 290 3.96 -28.83 25.63
C VAL A 290 3.07 -29.92 26.25
N VAL A 291 3.14 -30.02 27.57
CA VAL A 291 2.27 -30.93 28.34
C VAL A 291 0.96 -30.21 28.63
N PRO A 292 -0.20 -30.77 28.23
CA PRO A 292 -1.49 -30.19 28.56
C PRO A 292 -1.76 -30.29 30.07
N ILE A 293 -2.40 -29.25 30.61
CA ILE A 293 -2.77 -29.19 32.03
C ILE A 293 -4.28 -28.95 32.15
N ASP A 294 -4.86 -29.52 33.19
CA ASP A 294 -6.23 -29.25 33.63
C ASP A 294 -6.19 -28.34 34.84
N VAL A 295 -6.93 -27.22 34.82
CA VAL A 295 -7.04 -26.25 35.92
C VAL A 295 -8.50 -25.99 36.21
N GLU A 296 -8.87 -26.03 37.49
CA GLU A 296 -10.20 -25.67 37.99
C GLU A 296 -10.06 -24.75 39.20
N LEU A 297 -10.84 -23.67 39.25
CA LEU A 297 -10.90 -22.72 40.33
C LEU A 297 -12.34 -22.19 40.47
N GLY A 298 -12.76 -21.86 41.68
CA GLY A 298 -14.09 -21.27 41.95
C GLY A 298 -15.20 -22.28 42.21
N LYS A 299 -14.98 -23.60 42.00
CA LYS A 299 -16.02 -24.63 42.24
C LYS A 299 -15.83 -25.39 43.52
N ASN A 300 -14.68 -25.98 43.74
CA ASN A 300 -14.35 -26.77 44.93
C ASN A 300 -13.37 -26.04 45.86
N PHE A 301 -12.66 -25.08 45.36
CA PHE A 301 -11.70 -24.23 46.08
C PHE A 301 -11.53 -22.89 45.34
N ASP A 302 -11.25 -21.85 46.10
CA ASP A 302 -11.08 -20.47 45.60
C ASP A 302 -9.62 -20.05 45.54
N LEU A 303 -8.71 -20.90 45.98
CA LEU A 303 -7.28 -20.62 46.01
C LEU A 303 -6.50 -21.79 45.45
N LEU A 304 -5.63 -21.56 44.50
CA LEU A 304 -4.71 -22.52 43.93
C LEU A 304 -3.27 -22.09 44.25
N VAL A 305 -2.58 -22.85 45.13
CA VAL A 305 -1.19 -22.61 45.50
C VAL A 305 -0.28 -23.48 44.62
N ILE A 306 0.61 -22.86 43.87
CA ILE A 306 1.58 -23.55 43.01
C ILE A 306 2.96 -23.46 43.65
N THR A 307 3.49 -24.60 44.11
CA THR A 307 4.80 -24.69 44.75
C THR A 307 5.79 -25.43 43.86
N GLY A 308 7.08 -25.28 44.14
CA GLY A 308 8.16 -26.00 43.47
C GLY A 308 9.37 -25.10 43.15
N PRO A 309 10.53 -25.68 42.84
CA PRO A 309 11.73 -24.94 42.52
C PRO A 309 11.54 -24.09 41.25
N ASN A 310 12.19 -22.94 41.16
CA ASN A 310 12.10 -22.03 40.03
C ASN A 310 13.03 -22.48 38.88
N THR A 311 12.88 -23.75 38.44
CA THR A 311 13.67 -24.37 37.37
C THR A 311 13.00 -24.20 36.01
N GLY A 312 13.74 -24.47 34.92
CA GLY A 312 13.23 -24.34 33.54
C GLY A 312 11.94 -25.12 33.26
N ASP A 313 11.74 -26.27 33.91
CA ASP A 313 10.52 -27.08 33.77
C ASP A 313 9.27 -26.36 34.30
N ARG A 314 9.42 -25.51 35.31
CA ARG A 314 8.32 -24.73 35.84
C ARG A 314 7.88 -23.61 34.88
N LYS A 315 8.82 -23.00 34.15
CA LYS A 315 8.52 -22.01 33.11
C LYS A 315 7.87 -22.63 31.90
N SER A 316 8.28 -23.84 31.51
CA SER A 316 7.75 -24.49 30.32
C SER A 316 6.36 -25.08 30.54
N THR A 317 5.99 -25.42 31.76
CA THR A 317 4.69 -26.08 32.06
C THR A 317 3.62 -25.10 32.51
N ARG A 318 3.99 -23.91 33.04
CA ARG A 318 3.09 -23.04 33.81
C ARG A 318 3.31 -21.55 33.52
N LEU A 319 3.48 -21.21 32.29
CA LEU A 319 3.67 -19.82 31.94
C LEU A 319 2.67 -18.93 32.68
N ASN A 320 3.16 -18.11 33.59
CA ASN A 320 2.49 -17.00 34.23
C ASN A 320 1.37 -17.28 35.27
N SER A 321 0.95 -18.51 35.50
CA SER A 321 -0.04 -18.73 36.57
C SER A 321 0.49 -18.39 37.97
N SER A 322 1.83 -18.30 38.14
CA SER A 322 2.44 -17.90 39.43
C SER A 322 2.51 -16.39 39.67
N HIS A 323 2.32 -15.55 38.63
CA HIS A 323 2.33 -14.10 38.78
C HIS A 323 0.96 -13.52 39.13
N GLU A 324 -0.11 -14.17 38.67
CA GLU A 324 -1.49 -13.72 38.97
C GLU A 324 -1.96 -14.06 40.39
N CYS A 325 -1.32 -15.02 41.07
CA CYS A 325 -1.68 -15.37 42.45
C CYS A 325 -0.87 -14.64 43.54
N GLN A 326 -0.03 -13.66 43.16
CA GLN A 326 0.75 -12.84 44.10
C GLN A 326 0.27 -11.39 44.20
N SER A 327 -0.86 -11.02 43.62
CA SER A 327 -1.47 -9.69 43.77
C SER A 327 -2.74 -9.74 44.57
#